data_d7eea891a96e38c7a86c29de01d0d6ef
#
_entry.id   d7eea891a96e38c7a86c29de01d0d6ef
#
_cell.length_a   1.000
_cell.length_b   1.000
_cell.length_c   1.000
_cell.angle_alpha   90.00
_cell.angle_beta   90.00
_cell.angle_gamma   90.00
#
_symmetry.space_group_name_H-M   'P 1'
#
loop_
_entity.id
_entity.type
_entity.pdbx_description
1 polymer ?
#
loop_
_entity_poly.entity_id
_entity_poly.type
_entity_poly.pdbx_seq_one_letter_code
_entity_poly.pdbx_strand_id
1 'polypeptide(L)'
;MKRVTLLMASVFFAVSIPVVGAVGGVSININVPPPPSILPPPPPLPFATPPDVVVVPSGATEVYLVPNTVGLYFHGGYWYRFHGDHWFRASLYSGPWGPVEVSLVPRAVVAIPPNYILSMPPGYHRIHYADFNSHWRDWGRTHYWNSQPWYRDHALHHWGGREVHAREREHHEREHHEKERHEKEHRDAR
;
A
#
# COMPACT_ATOMS: atom_id res chain seq x y z
N MET A 1 0.82 -57.24 -43.57
CA MET A 1 0.65 -55.95 -42.88
C MET A 1 0.99 -54.87 -43.89
N LYS A 2 -0.01 -54.25 -44.49
CA LYS A 2 0.15 -53.26 -45.58
C LYS A 2 0.02 -51.87 -44.95
N ARG A 3 1.10 -51.09 -45.09
CA ARG A 3 1.12 -49.66 -44.68
C ARG A 3 0.53 -48.82 -45.84
N VAL A 4 -0.57 -48.11 -45.60
CA VAL A 4 -1.13 -47.17 -46.51
C VAL A 4 -0.61 -45.77 -46.15
N THR A 5 0.19 -45.21 -47.05
CA THR A 5 0.69 -43.82 -46.93
C THR A 5 -0.27 -42.94 -47.69
N LEU A 6 -0.96 -42.04 -46.98
CA LEU A 6 -1.87 -41.05 -47.52
C LEU A 6 -1.09 -39.76 -47.80
N LEU A 7 -0.91 -39.44 -49.12
CA LEU A 7 -0.33 -38.20 -49.59
C LEU A 7 -1.46 -37.14 -49.67
N MET A 8 -1.36 -36.10 -48.85
CA MET A 8 -2.25 -34.90 -48.95
C MET A 8 -1.58 -33.91 -49.88
N ALA A 9 -2.18 -33.69 -51.05
CA ALA A 9 -1.81 -32.65 -51.97
C ALA A 9 -2.51 -31.34 -51.58
N SER A 10 -1.72 -30.34 -51.16
CA SER A 10 -2.22 -29.00 -50.89
C SER A 10 -2.26 -28.19 -52.20
N VAL A 11 -3.46 -27.83 -52.64
CA VAL A 11 -3.69 -26.92 -53.79
C VAL A 11 -3.69 -25.50 -53.25
N PHE A 12 -2.68 -24.71 -53.63
CA PHE A 12 -2.64 -23.28 -53.39
C PHE A 12 -3.44 -22.55 -54.47
N PHE A 13 -4.55 -21.95 -54.07
CA PHE A 13 -5.32 -21.02 -54.93
C PHE A 13 -4.77 -19.62 -54.70
N ALA A 14 -4.06 -19.07 -55.70
CA ALA A 14 -3.65 -17.67 -55.70
C ALA A 14 -4.82 -16.80 -56.19
N VAL A 15 -5.44 -16.10 -55.27
CA VAL A 15 -6.44 -15.08 -55.56
C VAL A 15 -5.74 -13.73 -55.75
N SER A 16 -5.66 -13.26 -56.98
CA SER A 16 -5.17 -11.94 -57.30
C SER A 16 -6.31 -10.94 -57.13
N ILE A 17 -6.22 -10.06 -56.12
CA ILE A 17 -7.16 -8.98 -55.87
C ILE A 17 -6.59 -7.71 -56.54
N PRO A 18 -7.32 -7.02 -57.44
CA PRO A 18 -6.89 -5.74 -57.97
C PRO A 18 -7.02 -4.67 -56.86
N VAL A 19 -5.91 -4.02 -56.54
CA VAL A 19 -5.88 -2.84 -55.69
C VAL A 19 -6.43 -1.65 -56.48
N VAL A 20 -7.66 -1.28 -56.20
CA VAL A 20 -8.21 0.03 -56.63
C VAL A 20 -7.81 1.04 -55.56
N GLY A 21 -6.89 1.92 -55.88
CA GLY A 21 -6.51 3.03 -55.03
C GLY A 21 -7.66 4.03 -54.87
N ALA A 22 -8.12 4.20 -53.65
CA ALA A 22 -8.90 5.37 -53.26
C ALA A 22 -8.12 6.10 -52.19
N VAL A 23 -7.53 7.20 -52.57
CA VAL A 23 -6.86 8.14 -51.66
C VAL A 23 -7.93 8.93 -50.93
N GLY A 24 -8.25 8.48 -49.77
CA GLY A 24 -8.95 9.24 -48.76
C GLY A 24 -8.17 9.06 -47.46
N GLY A 25 -7.22 9.95 -47.19
CA GLY A 25 -6.45 9.95 -45.96
C GLY A 25 -7.35 10.29 -44.79
N VAL A 26 -8.05 9.30 -44.24
CA VAL A 26 -8.66 9.43 -42.90
C VAL A 26 -7.55 9.18 -41.91
N SER A 27 -6.96 10.25 -41.38
CA SER A 27 -6.10 10.17 -40.21
C SER A 27 -6.95 9.80 -39.00
N ILE A 28 -7.12 8.52 -38.74
CA ILE A 28 -7.71 8.04 -37.48
C ILE A 28 -6.66 8.29 -36.41
N ASN A 29 -6.85 9.36 -35.67
CA ASN A 29 -6.04 9.63 -34.46
C ASN A 29 -6.51 8.66 -33.38
N ILE A 30 -6.04 7.42 -33.43
CA ILE A 30 -6.27 6.45 -32.39
C ILE A 30 -5.44 6.91 -31.21
N ASN A 31 -6.09 7.61 -30.29
CA ASN A 31 -5.50 7.92 -28.98
C ASN A 31 -5.43 6.60 -28.18
N VAL A 32 -4.46 5.76 -28.52
CA VAL A 32 -4.18 4.54 -27.76
C VAL A 32 -3.63 5.00 -26.43
N PRO A 33 -4.34 4.75 -25.30
CA PRO A 33 -3.76 5.05 -24.00
C PRO A 33 -2.43 4.31 -23.89
N PRO A 34 -1.40 4.93 -23.27
CA PRO A 34 -0.11 4.27 -23.07
C PRO A 34 -0.36 2.93 -22.36
N PRO A 35 0.35 1.88 -22.75
CA PRO A 35 0.21 0.59 -22.06
C PRO A 35 0.41 0.82 -20.56
N PRO A 36 -0.38 0.14 -19.69
CA PRO A 36 -0.22 0.29 -18.26
C PRO A 36 1.24 0.02 -17.90
N SER A 37 1.85 0.95 -17.18
CA SER A 37 3.22 0.79 -16.70
C SER A 37 3.26 -0.48 -15.86
N ILE A 38 3.87 -1.54 -16.37
CA ILE A 38 4.07 -2.78 -15.61
C ILE A 38 5.17 -2.48 -14.60
N LEU A 39 4.74 -2.14 -13.39
CA LEU A 39 5.66 -1.92 -12.30
C LEU A 39 6.32 -3.26 -11.94
N PRO A 40 7.67 -3.37 -11.97
CA PRO A 40 8.31 -4.60 -11.60
C PRO A 40 8.00 -4.95 -10.13
N PRO A 41 7.76 -6.22 -9.81
CA PRO A 41 7.55 -6.62 -8.42
C PRO A 41 8.78 -6.29 -7.57
N PRO A 42 8.59 -5.99 -6.27
CA PRO A 42 9.71 -5.73 -5.39
C PRO A 42 10.59 -6.99 -5.24
N PRO A 43 11.88 -6.85 -4.93
CA PRO A 43 12.78 -7.98 -4.75
C PRO A 43 12.27 -8.92 -3.65
N PRO A 44 12.58 -10.21 -3.71
CA PRO A 44 12.21 -11.17 -2.66
C PRO A 44 12.68 -10.71 -1.28
N LEU A 45 11.90 -11.03 -0.25
CA LEU A 45 12.31 -10.78 1.13
C LEU A 45 13.25 -11.89 1.60
N PRO A 46 14.31 -11.57 2.37
CA PRO A 46 15.33 -12.54 2.78
C PRO A 46 14.90 -13.37 4.00
N PHE A 47 13.69 -13.91 3.99
CA PHE A 47 13.20 -14.74 5.09
C PHE A 47 13.43 -16.22 4.78
N ALA A 48 14.29 -16.87 5.53
CA ALA A 48 14.47 -18.33 5.49
C ALA A 48 13.31 -19.07 6.19
N THR A 49 12.68 -18.43 7.17
CA THR A 49 11.52 -18.93 7.93
C THR A 49 10.48 -17.83 8.05
N PRO A 50 9.20 -18.17 8.32
CA PRO A 50 8.18 -17.17 8.57
C PRO A 50 8.61 -16.19 9.67
N PRO A 51 8.53 -14.87 9.43
CA PRO A 51 9.01 -13.88 10.39
C PRO A 51 8.03 -13.68 11.54
N ASP A 52 8.54 -13.46 12.74
CA ASP A 52 7.75 -12.92 13.83
C ASP A 52 7.16 -11.57 13.46
N VAL A 53 6.08 -11.18 14.10
CA VAL A 53 5.46 -9.88 13.92
C VAL A 53 5.36 -9.12 15.24
N VAL A 54 5.24 -7.81 15.15
CA VAL A 54 4.87 -6.94 16.27
C VAL A 54 3.58 -6.22 15.91
N VAL A 55 2.69 -6.04 16.90
CA VAL A 55 1.43 -5.33 16.69
C VAL A 55 1.56 -3.89 17.16
N VAL A 56 1.04 -2.97 16.35
CA VAL A 56 0.98 -1.55 16.67
C VAL A 56 -0.43 -1.01 16.45
N PRO A 57 -0.90 -0.11 17.31
CA PRO A 57 -2.16 0.57 17.12
C PRO A 57 -2.05 1.55 15.93
N SER A 58 -3.08 1.61 15.10
CA SER A 58 -3.19 2.61 14.05
C SER A 58 -4.65 3.09 13.92
N GLY A 59 -4.92 4.21 14.59
CA GLY A 59 -6.29 4.69 14.77
C GLY A 59 -7.10 3.72 15.64
N ALA A 60 -8.24 3.27 15.14
CA ALA A 60 -9.14 2.34 15.86
C ALA A 60 -8.82 0.85 15.58
N THR A 61 -7.73 0.55 14.88
CA THR A 61 -7.39 -0.81 14.46
C THR A 61 -5.90 -1.11 14.70
N GLU A 62 -5.55 -2.37 14.59
CA GLU A 62 -4.18 -2.85 14.69
C GLU A 62 -3.54 -3.05 13.32
N VAL A 63 -2.25 -2.83 13.24
CA VAL A 63 -1.39 -3.20 12.11
C VAL A 63 -0.23 -4.03 12.65
N TYR A 64 0.15 -5.06 11.91
CA TYR A 64 1.29 -5.90 12.28
C TYR A 64 2.47 -5.55 11.38
N LEU A 65 3.65 -5.40 11.99
CA LEU A 65 4.90 -5.12 11.31
C LEU A 65 5.88 -6.28 11.53
N VAL A 66 6.81 -6.43 10.61
CA VAL A 66 7.90 -7.41 10.75
C VAL A 66 9.13 -6.72 11.33
N PRO A 67 9.67 -7.18 12.47
CA PRO A 67 10.88 -6.62 13.04
C PRO A 67 12.03 -6.55 12.03
N ASN A 68 12.80 -5.46 12.07
CA ASN A 68 13.94 -5.21 11.20
C ASN A 68 13.63 -5.19 9.69
N THR A 69 12.36 -5.06 9.31
CA THR A 69 11.96 -5.01 7.90
C THR A 69 11.18 -3.73 7.63
N VAL A 70 11.80 -2.83 6.88
CA VAL A 70 11.20 -1.53 6.52
C VAL A 70 10.07 -1.74 5.52
N GLY A 71 8.95 -1.06 5.75
CA GLY A 71 7.85 -0.98 4.79
C GLY A 71 7.08 -2.29 4.57
N LEU A 72 7.09 -3.22 5.53
CA LEU A 72 6.33 -4.47 5.47
C LEU A 72 5.28 -4.51 6.57
N TYR A 73 4.02 -4.63 6.16
CA TYR A 73 2.86 -4.54 7.04
C TYR A 73 1.87 -5.67 6.76
N PHE A 74 1.14 -6.08 7.79
CA PHE A 74 -0.04 -6.91 7.60
C PHE A 74 -1.25 -6.21 8.22
N HIS A 75 -2.36 -6.21 7.48
CA HIS A 75 -3.64 -5.70 7.94
C HIS A 75 -4.79 -6.34 7.16
N GLY A 76 -5.87 -6.70 7.86
CA GLY A 76 -7.10 -7.15 7.24
C GLY A 76 -6.97 -8.38 6.32
N GLY A 77 -6.00 -9.26 6.59
CA GLY A 77 -5.79 -10.49 5.80
C GLY A 77 -4.82 -10.37 4.63
N TYR A 78 -4.23 -9.19 4.45
CA TYR A 78 -3.27 -8.95 3.38
C TYR A 78 -1.97 -8.39 3.92
N TRP A 79 -0.89 -8.75 3.23
CA TRP A 79 0.42 -8.15 3.37
C TRP A 79 0.56 -6.97 2.43
N TYR A 80 1.09 -5.87 2.93
CA TYR A 80 1.38 -4.66 2.18
C TYR A 80 2.87 -4.36 2.26
N ARG A 81 3.45 -3.99 1.15
CA ARG A 81 4.87 -3.64 1.07
C ARG A 81 5.04 -2.30 0.37
N PHE A 82 5.72 -1.38 1.03
CA PHE A 82 6.16 -0.13 0.43
C PHE A 82 7.59 -0.28 -0.06
N HIS A 83 7.82 -0.10 -1.36
CA HIS A 83 9.12 -0.27 -1.98
C HIS A 83 9.23 0.61 -3.23
N GLY A 84 10.34 1.39 -3.37
CA GLY A 84 10.56 2.27 -4.52
C GLY A 84 9.42 3.27 -4.75
N ASP A 85 8.89 3.85 -3.68
CA ASP A 85 7.76 4.80 -3.68
C ASP A 85 6.42 4.23 -4.17
N HIS A 86 6.32 2.90 -4.25
CA HIS A 86 5.12 2.20 -4.66
C HIS A 86 4.62 1.21 -3.61
N TRP A 87 3.31 0.99 -3.62
CA TRP A 87 2.66 0.00 -2.79
C TRP A 87 2.42 -1.29 -3.54
N PHE A 88 2.66 -2.39 -2.83
CA PHE A 88 2.39 -3.74 -3.30
C PHE A 88 1.56 -4.48 -2.27
N ARG A 89 0.73 -5.42 -2.74
CA ARG A 89 -0.09 -6.27 -1.89
C ARG A 89 0.11 -7.74 -2.23
N ALA A 90 0.05 -8.60 -1.22
CA ALA A 90 0.12 -10.05 -1.36
C ALA A 90 -0.77 -10.74 -0.30
N SER A 91 -1.14 -11.99 -0.55
CA SER A 91 -1.81 -12.83 0.45
C SER A 91 -0.82 -13.47 1.42
N LEU A 92 0.44 -13.61 1.02
CA LEU A 92 1.52 -14.18 1.83
C LEU A 92 2.64 -13.14 2.02
N TYR A 93 3.35 -13.20 3.15
CA TYR A 93 4.50 -12.33 3.43
C TYR A 93 5.63 -12.47 2.41
N SER A 94 5.73 -13.61 1.76
CA SER A 94 6.72 -13.89 0.70
C SER A 94 6.27 -13.50 -0.71
N GLY A 95 5.02 -13.06 -0.89
CA GLY A 95 4.44 -12.78 -2.21
C GLY A 95 3.59 -13.95 -2.76
N PRO A 96 3.25 -13.95 -4.04
CA PRO A 96 3.65 -12.96 -5.05
C PRO A 96 3.08 -11.55 -4.81
N TRP A 97 3.90 -10.53 -5.08
CA TRP A 97 3.55 -9.13 -4.87
C TRP A 97 2.93 -8.51 -6.12
N GLY A 98 1.70 -8.04 -6.02
CA GLY A 98 1.04 -7.25 -7.04
C GLY A 98 1.01 -5.76 -6.68
N PRO A 99 1.22 -4.84 -7.64
CA PRO A 99 1.10 -3.41 -7.38
C PRO A 99 -0.33 -3.06 -6.95
N VAL A 100 -0.44 -2.09 -6.07
CA VAL A 100 -1.72 -1.57 -5.57
C VAL A 100 -1.67 -0.06 -5.49
N GLU A 101 -2.74 0.59 -5.95
CA GLU A 101 -2.90 2.03 -5.82
C GLU A 101 -2.98 2.44 -4.35
N VAL A 102 -2.35 3.56 -3.98
CA VAL A 102 -2.33 4.05 -2.60
C VAL A 102 -3.74 4.27 -2.03
N SER A 103 -4.70 4.64 -2.87
CA SER A 103 -6.11 4.81 -2.51
C SER A 103 -6.79 3.52 -2.04
N LEU A 104 -6.25 2.36 -2.43
CA LEU A 104 -6.72 1.02 -2.05
C LEU A 104 -5.93 0.43 -0.87
N VAL A 105 -4.87 1.10 -0.42
CA VAL A 105 -4.15 0.71 0.80
C VAL A 105 -4.92 1.22 2.01
N PRO A 106 -5.19 0.40 3.03
CA PRO A 106 -5.89 0.85 4.23
C PRO A 106 -5.21 2.05 4.87
N ARG A 107 -6.00 3.04 5.28
CA ARG A 107 -5.47 4.25 5.95
C ARG A 107 -4.62 3.93 7.17
N ALA A 108 -4.99 2.87 7.90
CA ALA A 108 -4.23 2.39 9.05
C ALA A 108 -2.79 2.00 8.66
N VAL A 109 -2.60 1.41 7.48
CA VAL A 109 -1.27 1.04 6.97
C VAL A 109 -0.51 2.27 6.49
N VAL A 110 -1.14 3.13 5.68
CA VAL A 110 -0.51 4.36 5.14
C VAL A 110 -0.10 5.33 6.24
N ALA A 111 -0.83 5.35 7.36
CA ALA A 111 -0.53 6.23 8.49
C ALA A 111 0.80 5.87 9.20
N ILE A 112 1.32 4.66 9.03
CA ILE A 112 2.57 4.22 9.65
C ILE A 112 3.74 4.48 8.69
N PRO A 113 4.71 5.33 9.05
CA PRO A 113 5.87 5.58 8.20
C PRO A 113 6.66 4.30 7.91
N PRO A 114 7.23 4.12 6.70
CA PRO A 114 7.94 2.90 6.32
C PRO A 114 9.10 2.53 7.24
N ASN A 115 9.79 3.53 7.79
CA ASN A 115 10.90 3.35 8.72
C ASN A 115 10.48 3.28 10.20
N TYR A 116 9.19 3.30 10.51
CA TYR A 116 8.67 3.30 11.88
C TYR A 116 9.23 2.14 12.72
N ILE A 117 9.35 0.95 12.11
CA ILE A 117 9.89 -0.25 12.77
C ILE A 117 11.31 -0.05 13.32
N LEU A 118 12.11 0.84 12.72
CA LEU A 118 13.48 1.13 13.15
C LEU A 118 13.53 2.06 14.37
N SER A 119 12.47 2.84 14.57
CA SER A 119 12.34 3.78 15.69
C SER A 119 11.53 3.22 16.86
N MET A 120 11.09 1.97 16.76
CA MET A 120 10.33 1.34 17.83
C MET A 120 11.18 1.18 19.09
N PRO A 121 10.64 1.55 20.28
CA PRO A 121 11.36 1.34 21.54
C PRO A 121 11.68 -0.14 21.77
N PRO A 122 12.75 -0.47 22.50
CA PRO A 122 13.00 -1.84 22.91
C PRO A 122 11.87 -2.33 23.83
N GLY A 123 11.48 -3.60 23.68
CA GLY A 123 10.44 -4.22 24.53
C GLY A 123 9.08 -4.41 23.85
N TYR A 124 8.96 -4.13 22.56
CA TYR A 124 7.74 -4.50 21.83
C TYR A 124 7.44 -5.99 21.94
N HIS A 125 6.14 -6.28 22.12
CA HIS A 125 5.67 -7.65 22.17
C HIS A 125 5.80 -8.31 20.80
N ARG A 126 6.67 -9.32 20.73
CA ARG A 126 6.84 -10.15 19.52
C ARG A 126 5.86 -11.31 19.56
N ILE A 127 5.24 -11.57 18.43
CA ILE A 127 4.28 -12.63 18.24
C ILE A 127 4.88 -13.59 17.23
N HIS A 128 5.01 -14.85 17.58
CA HIS A 128 5.46 -15.87 16.65
C HIS A 128 4.49 -16.02 15.48
N TYR A 129 5.02 -16.25 14.29
CA TYR A 129 4.21 -16.35 13.08
C TYR A 129 3.10 -17.39 13.19
N ALA A 130 3.34 -18.52 13.83
CA ALA A 130 2.33 -19.58 14.00
C ALA A 130 1.13 -19.08 14.80
N ASP A 131 1.38 -18.37 15.91
CA ASP A 131 0.34 -17.81 16.75
C ASP A 131 -0.40 -16.67 16.03
N PHE A 132 0.36 -15.79 15.40
CA PHE A 132 -0.21 -14.73 14.58
C PHE A 132 -1.12 -15.29 13.48
N ASN A 133 -0.63 -16.23 12.69
CA ASN A 133 -1.39 -16.79 11.56
C ASN A 133 -2.67 -17.51 12.00
N SER A 134 -2.66 -18.08 13.20
CA SER A 134 -3.81 -18.80 13.76
C SER A 134 -4.87 -17.86 14.35
N HIS A 135 -4.46 -16.70 14.89
CA HIS A 135 -5.32 -15.89 15.75
C HIS A 135 -5.63 -14.48 15.24
N TRP A 136 -4.92 -13.95 14.23
CA TRP A 136 -5.07 -12.55 13.81
C TRP A 136 -6.53 -12.15 13.51
N ARG A 137 -7.34 -13.09 12.94
CA ARG A 137 -8.75 -12.83 12.64
C ARG A 137 -9.58 -12.64 13.90
N ASP A 138 -9.34 -13.51 14.89
CA ASP A 138 -10.05 -13.46 16.16
C ASP A 138 -9.62 -12.26 16.98
N TRP A 139 -8.34 -11.93 16.99
CA TRP A 139 -7.84 -10.73 17.64
C TRP A 139 -8.44 -9.45 17.05
N GLY A 140 -8.51 -9.35 15.72
CA GLY A 140 -9.14 -8.20 15.06
C GLY A 140 -10.64 -8.12 15.35
N ARG A 141 -11.36 -9.24 15.27
CA ARG A 141 -12.80 -9.29 15.51
C ARG A 141 -13.18 -8.96 16.97
N THR A 142 -12.38 -9.38 17.91
CA THR A 142 -12.61 -9.17 19.36
C THR A 142 -11.96 -7.92 19.92
N HIS A 143 -11.20 -7.19 19.10
CA HIS A 143 -10.36 -6.07 19.56
C HIS A 143 -9.45 -6.46 20.71
N TYR A 144 -8.89 -7.66 20.65
CA TYR A 144 -8.11 -8.30 21.71
C TYR A 144 -7.00 -7.38 22.27
N TRP A 145 -6.29 -6.67 21.41
CA TRP A 145 -5.18 -5.81 21.77
C TRP A 145 -5.62 -4.62 22.64
N ASN A 146 -6.86 -4.14 22.47
CA ASN A 146 -7.38 -3.03 23.26
C ASN A 146 -7.50 -3.37 24.77
N SER A 147 -7.51 -4.65 25.13
CA SER A 147 -7.47 -5.09 26.53
C SER A 147 -6.06 -5.08 27.14
N GLN A 148 -5.02 -4.98 26.30
CA GLN A 148 -3.63 -5.00 26.75
C GLN A 148 -3.18 -3.60 27.19
N PRO A 149 -2.73 -3.38 28.44
CA PRO A 149 -2.33 -2.06 28.92
C PRO A 149 -1.24 -1.40 28.06
N TRP A 150 -0.18 -2.15 27.75
CA TRP A 150 0.94 -1.67 26.95
C TRP A 150 0.52 -1.21 25.53
N TYR A 151 -0.47 -1.85 24.94
CA TYR A 151 -0.98 -1.48 23.62
C TYR A 151 -1.75 -0.17 23.68
N ARG A 152 -2.56 0.04 24.72
CA ARG A 152 -3.29 1.30 24.95
C ARG A 152 -2.36 2.46 25.24
N ASP A 153 -1.35 2.25 26.09
CA ASP A 153 -0.36 3.27 26.41
C ASP A 153 0.39 3.71 25.16
N HIS A 154 0.72 2.76 24.29
CA HIS A 154 1.37 3.05 23.03
C HIS A 154 0.48 3.87 22.09
N ALA A 155 -0.80 3.53 21.99
CA ALA A 155 -1.77 4.31 21.22
C ALA A 155 -1.85 5.76 21.70
N LEU A 156 -1.86 5.98 23.01
CA LEU A 156 -1.92 7.31 23.60
C LEU A 156 -0.66 8.13 23.32
N HIS A 157 0.52 7.53 23.41
CA HIS A 157 1.79 8.27 23.23
C HIS A 157 2.12 8.57 21.76
N HIS A 158 1.79 7.68 20.85
CA HIS A 158 2.12 7.90 19.43
C HIS A 158 1.06 8.64 18.61
N TRP A 159 -0.21 8.49 18.96
CA TRP A 159 -1.30 9.08 18.19
C TRP A 159 -1.89 10.31 18.90
N GLY A 160 -1.99 10.28 20.23
CA GLY A 160 -2.42 11.42 21.03
C GLY A 160 -1.49 12.62 20.93
N GLY A 161 -0.18 12.40 20.88
CA GLY A 161 0.82 13.47 20.73
C GLY A 161 0.67 14.25 19.41
N ARG A 162 0.33 13.61 18.31
CA ARG A 162 0.11 14.29 17.02
C ARG A 162 -1.16 15.14 17.01
N GLU A 163 -2.23 14.70 17.64
CA GLU A 163 -3.47 15.48 17.75
C GLU A 163 -3.30 16.68 18.67
N VAL A 164 -2.58 16.52 19.77
CA VAL A 164 -2.28 17.63 20.70
C VAL A 164 -1.43 18.68 19.99
N HIS A 165 -0.35 18.28 19.31
CA HIS A 165 0.50 19.22 18.55
C HIS A 165 -0.19 19.81 17.31
N ALA A 166 -1.15 19.12 16.72
CA ALA A 166 -1.97 19.71 15.65
C ALA A 166 -2.90 20.80 16.21
N ARG A 167 -3.56 20.53 17.33
CA ARG A 167 -4.42 21.52 18.02
C ARG A 167 -3.65 22.73 18.55
N GLU A 168 -2.45 22.50 19.09
CA GLU A 168 -1.56 23.58 19.54
C GLU A 168 -1.13 24.48 18.38
N ARG A 169 -0.80 23.90 17.23
CA ARG A 169 -0.48 24.68 16.02
C ARG A 169 -1.65 25.48 15.51
N GLU A 170 -2.83 24.89 15.41
CA GLU A 170 -4.06 25.61 15.00
C GLU A 170 -4.46 26.71 15.99
N HIS A 171 -4.17 26.53 17.29
CA HIS A 171 -4.39 27.57 18.29
C HIS A 171 -3.41 28.72 18.11
N HIS A 172 -2.12 28.44 17.92
CA HIS A 172 -1.10 29.46 17.66
C HIS A 172 -1.33 30.23 16.35
N GLU A 173 -1.74 29.57 15.29
CA GLU A 173 -2.08 30.21 14.02
C GLU A 173 -3.30 31.15 14.18
N ARG A 174 -4.31 30.72 14.94
CA ARG A 174 -5.46 31.59 15.23
C ARG A 174 -5.09 32.80 16.07
N GLU A 175 -4.31 32.65 17.12
CA GLU A 175 -3.82 33.79 17.92
C GLU A 175 -2.96 34.76 17.10
N HIS A 176 -2.15 34.25 16.19
CA HIS A 176 -1.33 35.10 15.31
C HIS A 176 -2.20 35.92 14.37
N HIS A 177 -3.19 35.30 13.73
CA HIS A 177 -4.14 36.00 12.84
C HIS A 177 -5.04 37.01 13.59
N GLU A 178 -5.34 36.74 14.83
CA GLU A 178 -6.12 37.65 15.65
C GLU A 178 -5.32 38.91 16.04
N LYS A 179 -4.05 38.74 16.41
CA LYS A 179 -3.11 39.83 16.65
C LYS A 179 -2.87 40.70 15.41
N GLU A 180 -2.64 40.08 14.27
CA GLU A 180 -2.48 40.81 13.00
C GLU A 180 -3.72 41.62 12.61
N ARG A 181 -4.91 41.10 12.89
CA ARG A 181 -6.17 41.85 12.68
C ARG A 181 -6.24 43.05 13.57
N HIS A 182 -5.98 42.91 14.86
CA HIS A 182 -6.02 44.02 15.81
C HIS A 182 -4.98 45.09 15.49
N GLU A 183 -3.78 44.70 15.06
CA GLU A 183 -2.77 45.69 14.65
C GLU A 183 -3.16 46.44 13.37
N LYS A 184 -3.84 45.78 12.44
CA LYS A 184 -4.39 46.45 11.24
C LYS A 184 -5.47 47.45 11.58
N GLU A 185 -6.44 47.07 12.42
CA GLU A 185 -7.51 47.95 12.87
C GLU A 185 -6.99 49.20 13.59
N HIS A 186 -5.93 49.02 14.43
CA HIS A 186 -5.30 50.15 15.11
C HIS A 186 -4.50 51.06 14.17
N ARG A 187 -4.00 50.55 13.07
CA ARG A 187 -3.24 51.31 12.05
C ARG A 187 -4.18 52.12 11.17
N ASP A 188 -5.32 51.55 10.83
CA ASP A 188 -6.30 52.19 9.95
C ASP A 188 -7.18 53.22 10.70
N ALA A 189 -7.12 53.23 12.03
CA ALA A 189 -7.84 54.20 12.90
C ALA A 189 -7.02 55.43 13.29
N ARG A 190 -5.79 55.58 12.77
CA ARG A 190 -4.91 56.76 12.95
C ARG A 190 -4.77 57.59 11.68
#